data_d118fe323b390aa1fb35862bdde362e0
#
_entry.id   d118fe323b390aa1fb35862bdde362e0
#
_cell.length_a   1.000
_cell.length_b   1.000
_cell.length_c   1.000
_cell.angle_alpha   90.00
_cell.angle_beta   90.00
_cell.angle_gamma   90.00
#
_symmetry.space_group_name_H-M   'P 1'
#
loop_
_entity.id
_entity.type
_entity.pdbx_description
1 polymer ?
#
loop_
_entity_poly.entity_id
_entity_poly.type
_entity_poly.pdbx_seq_one_letter_code
_entity_poly.pdbx_strand_id
1 'polypeptide(L)'
;KLSKGAFDFVGCTEAYFGNLLPEAPVFRLAEYTYAELRKNGGWDYMANLMGIKGVHMVARHHDFGPFHLWLSKKIDKPNLKGLHLRVAPVYTAFFKSLGATVQTAALPQIYTLMENNTVQGYGWPALGWVPPWAKVTKYRVEPGFYTSTLFTMANQKKWNSLPQDVKDVINKAAMASEAKGEPAGPEFKASLKKQHAWLEKQGVGVIEFKGAERDFWVKSAKDAAWGEVLARSPVHGPKLMKLFTK
;
A
#
# COMPACT_ATOMS: atom_id res chain seq x y z
N LYS A 1 -2.41 -20.02 -2.02
CA LYS A 1 -1.58 -21.06 -1.38
C LYS A 1 -1.89 -21.12 0.12
N LEU A 2 -1.87 -20.01 0.89
CA LEU A 2 -2.18 -19.97 2.32
C LEU A 2 -3.53 -20.65 2.64
N SER A 3 -4.62 -20.24 1.97
CA SER A 3 -5.97 -20.82 2.16
C SER A 3 -6.07 -22.31 1.83
N LYS A 4 -5.12 -22.87 1.09
CA LYS A 4 -5.02 -24.29 0.74
C LYS A 4 -4.06 -25.07 1.67
N GLY A 5 -3.50 -24.42 2.69
CA GLY A 5 -2.62 -25.05 3.66
C GLY A 5 -1.20 -25.38 3.17
N ALA A 6 -0.72 -24.70 2.10
CA ALA A 6 0.66 -24.87 1.65
C ALA A 6 1.68 -24.31 2.66
N PHE A 7 1.24 -23.41 3.54
CA PHE A 7 1.96 -22.90 4.70
C PHE A 7 0.94 -22.38 5.73
N ASP A 8 1.35 -22.30 6.98
CA ASP A 8 0.47 -21.98 8.11
C ASP A 8 0.29 -20.46 8.27
N PHE A 9 1.35 -19.68 8.10
CA PHE A 9 1.36 -18.21 8.24
C PHE A 9 2.06 -17.54 7.06
N VAL A 10 1.71 -16.29 6.82
CA VAL A 10 2.37 -15.44 5.81
C VAL A 10 2.33 -13.97 6.22
N GLY A 11 3.43 -13.25 5.93
CA GLY A 11 3.45 -11.80 5.85
C GLY A 11 3.22 -11.36 4.40
N CYS A 12 2.20 -10.55 4.15
CA CYS A 12 1.85 -10.13 2.78
C CYS A 12 1.13 -8.78 2.78
N THR A 13 1.31 -7.98 1.73
CA THR A 13 0.52 -6.77 1.48
C THR A 13 -0.73 -7.10 0.67
N GLU A 14 -1.74 -6.22 0.72
CA GLU A 14 -2.98 -6.37 -0.07
C GLU A 14 -2.72 -6.41 -1.59
N ALA A 15 -1.60 -5.87 -2.03
CA ALA A 15 -1.18 -5.89 -3.43
C ALA A 15 -1.18 -7.28 -4.07
N TYR A 16 -0.94 -8.32 -3.27
CA TYR A 16 -0.77 -9.69 -3.75
C TYR A 16 -1.98 -10.60 -3.53
N PHE A 17 -3.01 -10.15 -2.84
CA PHE A 17 -4.22 -10.95 -2.63
C PHE A 17 -5.52 -10.31 -3.14
N GLY A 18 -5.45 -9.20 -3.87
CA GLY A 18 -6.62 -8.56 -4.50
C GLY A 18 -7.39 -9.45 -5.49
N ASN A 19 -6.76 -10.49 -6.04
CA ASN A 19 -7.46 -11.49 -6.85
C ASN A 19 -8.29 -12.47 -6.00
N LEU A 20 -7.88 -12.72 -4.76
CA LEU A 20 -8.61 -13.54 -3.81
C LEU A 20 -9.77 -12.74 -3.19
N LEU A 21 -9.52 -11.48 -2.89
CA LEU A 21 -10.45 -10.56 -2.23
C LEU A 21 -10.47 -9.23 -2.98
N PRO A 22 -11.48 -8.98 -3.83
CA PRO A 22 -11.63 -7.72 -4.57
C PRO A 22 -11.69 -6.47 -3.69
N GLU A 23 -12.08 -6.63 -2.42
CA GLU A 23 -12.17 -5.60 -1.40
C GLU A 23 -10.81 -5.21 -0.79
N ALA A 24 -9.77 -6.02 -0.96
CA ALA A 24 -8.45 -5.78 -0.35
C ALA A 24 -7.91 -4.35 -0.51
N PRO A 25 -8.13 -3.64 -1.65
CA PRO A 25 -7.68 -2.27 -1.83
C PRO A 25 -8.17 -1.26 -0.79
N VAL A 26 -9.25 -1.54 -0.04
CA VAL A 26 -9.77 -0.59 0.97
C VAL A 26 -8.75 -0.26 2.06
N PHE A 27 -7.85 -1.20 2.38
CA PHE A 27 -6.83 -0.95 3.40
C PHE A 27 -5.87 0.18 3.02
N ARG A 28 -5.50 0.31 1.75
CA ARG A 28 -4.62 1.39 1.27
C ARG A 28 -5.33 2.75 1.18
N LEU A 29 -6.66 2.75 1.24
CA LEU A 29 -7.52 3.93 1.20
C LEU A 29 -7.99 4.39 2.57
N ALA A 30 -7.62 3.67 3.63
CA ALA A 30 -8.07 3.94 4.99
C ALA A 30 -7.65 5.34 5.45
N GLU A 31 -8.63 6.13 5.91
CA GLU A 31 -8.43 7.45 6.53
C GLU A 31 -8.42 7.37 8.06
N TYR A 32 -8.77 6.21 8.58
CA TYR A 32 -8.76 5.89 10.00
C TYR A 32 -7.46 5.21 10.41
N THR A 33 -7.03 5.43 11.64
CA THR A 33 -5.92 4.68 12.27
C THR A 33 -6.27 3.21 12.42
N TYR A 34 -5.29 2.38 12.71
CA TYR A 34 -5.50 0.96 12.93
C TYR A 34 -6.46 0.70 14.10
N ALA A 35 -6.30 1.45 15.19
CA ALA A 35 -7.17 1.36 16.35
C ALA A 35 -8.61 1.80 16.04
N GLU A 36 -8.79 2.90 15.29
CA GLU A 36 -10.10 3.36 14.86
C GLU A 36 -10.82 2.34 13.97
N LEU A 37 -10.11 1.70 13.02
CA LEU A 37 -10.69 0.65 12.15
C LEU A 37 -11.11 -0.60 12.92
N ARG A 38 -10.42 -0.94 14.02
CA ARG A 38 -10.87 -2.01 14.91
C ARG A 38 -12.12 -1.59 15.68
N LYS A 39 -12.14 -0.36 16.18
CA LYS A 39 -13.26 0.18 16.97
C LYS A 39 -14.54 0.35 16.16
N ASN A 40 -14.43 0.79 14.89
CA ASN A 40 -15.60 1.05 14.03
C ASN A 40 -16.10 -0.20 13.29
N GLY A 41 -15.44 -1.36 13.46
CA GLY A 41 -15.79 -2.62 12.83
C GLY A 41 -15.25 -2.81 11.40
N GLY A 42 -14.48 -1.87 10.86
CA GLY A 42 -13.89 -1.97 9.53
C GLY A 42 -12.91 -3.15 9.41
N TRP A 43 -12.09 -3.33 10.45
CA TRP A 43 -11.19 -4.50 10.53
C TRP A 43 -11.96 -5.81 10.54
N ASP A 44 -12.97 -5.94 11.42
CA ASP A 44 -13.73 -7.18 11.57
C ASP A 44 -14.51 -7.52 10.31
N TYR A 45 -15.04 -6.51 9.63
CA TYR A 45 -15.73 -6.72 8.36
C TYR A 45 -14.79 -7.33 7.31
N MET A 46 -13.59 -6.80 7.16
CA MET A 46 -12.59 -7.33 6.24
C MET A 46 -12.08 -8.70 6.69
N ALA A 47 -11.85 -8.90 7.98
CA ALA A 47 -11.43 -10.19 8.54
C ALA A 47 -12.48 -11.29 8.27
N ASN A 48 -13.77 -10.98 8.37
CA ASN A 48 -14.85 -11.91 8.03
C ASN A 48 -14.84 -12.26 6.52
N LEU A 49 -14.66 -11.29 5.63
CA LEU A 49 -14.55 -11.56 4.19
C LEU A 49 -13.35 -12.45 3.86
N MET A 50 -12.22 -12.24 4.52
CA MET A 50 -11.03 -13.10 4.38
C MET A 50 -11.26 -14.49 4.98
N GLY A 51 -11.99 -14.58 6.10
CA GLY A 51 -12.36 -15.85 6.73
C GLY A 51 -13.15 -16.76 5.81
N ILE A 52 -14.12 -16.21 5.07
CA ILE A 52 -14.87 -16.93 4.02
C ILE A 52 -13.94 -17.50 2.94
N LYS A 53 -12.81 -16.85 2.67
CA LYS A 53 -11.78 -17.33 1.73
C LYS A 53 -10.77 -18.30 2.36
N GLY A 54 -10.97 -18.71 3.61
CA GLY A 54 -10.10 -19.65 4.32
C GLY A 54 -8.81 -19.02 4.87
N VAL A 55 -8.81 -17.72 5.14
CA VAL A 55 -7.66 -16.97 5.66
C VAL A 55 -8.07 -16.21 6.91
N HIS A 56 -7.37 -16.43 8.01
CA HIS A 56 -7.50 -15.65 9.24
C HIS A 56 -6.56 -14.44 9.21
N MET A 57 -7.11 -13.26 9.41
CA MET A 57 -6.33 -12.02 9.53
C MET A 57 -5.90 -11.83 10.99
N VAL A 58 -4.61 -11.91 11.27
CA VAL A 58 -4.07 -11.75 12.61
C VAL A 58 -3.93 -10.27 12.96
N ALA A 59 -3.11 -9.54 12.20
CA ALA A 59 -2.88 -8.11 12.41
C ALA A 59 -2.21 -7.45 11.20
N ARG A 60 -2.19 -6.12 11.21
CA ARG A 60 -1.24 -5.30 10.45
C ARG A 60 0.01 -5.14 11.31
N HIS A 61 1.19 -5.35 10.81
CA HIS A 61 2.36 -5.26 11.68
C HIS A 61 3.45 -4.30 11.20
N HIS A 62 3.35 -3.82 9.98
CA HIS A 62 4.30 -2.85 9.45
C HIS A 62 3.67 -2.02 8.34
N ASP A 63 3.90 -0.73 8.37
CA ASP A 63 3.57 0.16 7.28
C ASP A 63 4.86 0.68 6.62
N PHE A 64 4.87 0.70 5.29
CA PHE A 64 6.01 1.20 4.51
C PHE A 64 5.86 2.68 4.15
N GLY A 65 4.85 3.34 4.69
CA GLY A 65 4.50 4.71 4.37
C GLY A 65 3.69 4.84 3.07
N PRO A 66 3.40 6.08 2.68
CA PRO A 66 2.68 6.32 1.47
C PRO A 66 3.50 5.86 0.25
N PHE A 67 2.78 5.38 -0.76
CA PHE A 67 3.37 5.24 -2.09
C PHE A 67 3.65 6.62 -2.67
N HIS A 68 4.79 6.75 -3.34
CA HIS A 68 5.15 7.92 -4.13
C HIS A 68 5.40 7.52 -5.58
N LEU A 69 5.21 8.48 -6.48
CA LEU A 69 5.75 8.40 -7.82
C LEU A 69 7.21 8.86 -7.78
N TRP A 70 8.10 8.01 -8.26
CA TRP A 70 9.54 8.25 -8.37
C TRP A 70 9.90 8.42 -9.84
N LEU A 71 10.65 9.47 -10.17
CA LEU A 71 10.91 9.87 -11.56
C LEU A 71 12.40 10.10 -11.84
N SER A 72 12.81 9.83 -13.08
CA SER A 72 14.12 10.22 -13.61
C SER A 72 14.13 11.66 -14.15
N LYS A 73 12.96 12.26 -14.40
CA LYS A 73 12.81 13.64 -14.90
C LYS A 73 11.73 14.40 -14.14
N LYS A 74 11.84 15.72 -14.11
CA LYS A 74 10.87 16.60 -13.46
C LYS A 74 9.56 16.66 -14.25
N ILE A 75 8.46 16.79 -13.52
CA ILE A 75 7.14 17.18 -14.02
C ILE A 75 6.68 18.40 -13.23
N ASP A 76 5.91 19.29 -13.87
CA ASP A 76 5.46 20.55 -13.26
C ASP A 76 4.00 20.49 -12.80
N LYS A 77 3.25 19.52 -13.30
CA LYS A 77 1.81 19.34 -13.00
C LYS A 77 1.48 17.86 -12.79
N PRO A 78 0.37 17.54 -12.10
CA PRO A 78 -0.12 16.18 -11.93
C PRO A 78 -0.73 15.62 -13.24
N ASN A 79 0.04 15.64 -14.31
CA ASN A 79 -0.28 15.10 -15.63
C ASN A 79 0.87 14.17 -16.04
N LEU A 80 0.54 12.91 -16.27
CA LEU A 80 1.52 11.85 -16.57
C LEU A 80 1.55 11.48 -18.07
N LYS A 81 0.86 12.25 -18.91
CA LYS A 81 0.86 12.05 -20.37
C LYS A 81 2.28 12.12 -20.94
N GLY A 82 2.63 11.12 -21.73
CA GLY A 82 3.97 10.99 -22.31
C GLY A 82 5.02 10.39 -21.37
N LEU A 83 4.62 9.93 -20.19
CA LEU A 83 5.46 9.10 -19.33
C LEU A 83 5.13 7.61 -19.55
N HIS A 84 6.15 6.80 -19.61
CA HIS A 84 6.05 5.35 -19.49
C HIS A 84 6.54 4.96 -18.09
N LEU A 85 5.68 4.33 -17.31
CA LEU A 85 5.92 4.06 -15.89
C LEU A 85 5.88 2.57 -15.57
N ARG A 86 6.82 2.12 -14.75
CA ARG A 86 6.72 0.80 -14.15
C ARG A 86 5.69 0.83 -13.02
N VAL A 87 4.77 -0.13 -13.02
CA VAL A 87 3.71 -0.23 -12.01
C VAL A 87 3.66 -1.60 -11.34
N ALA A 88 3.14 -1.60 -10.12
CA ALA A 88 2.47 -2.75 -9.52
C ALA A 88 0.95 -2.59 -9.73
N PRO A 89 0.17 -3.68 -9.65
CA PRO A 89 -1.28 -3.62 -9.94
C PRO A 89 -2.03 -2.56 -9.15
N VAL A 90 -1.62 -2.32 -7.89
CA VAL A 90 -2.32 -1.47 -6.92
C VAL A 90 -2.48 0.01 -7.30
N TYR A 91 -1.65 0.55 -8.19
CA TYR A 91 -1.73 1.95 -8.64
C TYR A 91 -1.80 2.11 -10.16
N THR A 92 -2.01 1.01 -10.86
CA THR A 92 -2.14 1.01 -12.33
C THR A 92 -3.27 1.91 -12.81
N ALA A 93 -4.47 1.78 -12.23
CA ALA A 93 -5.63 2.60 -12.59
C ALA A 93 -5.37 4.08 -12.37
N PHE A 94 -4.76 4.45 -11.25
CA PHE A 94 -4.42 5.83 -10.91
C PHE A 94 -3.47 6.46 -11.94
N PHE A 95 -2.35 5.82 -12.25
CA PHE A 95 -1.40 6.41 -13.22
C PHE A 95 -1.96 6.46 -14.64
N LYS A 96 -2.77 5.47 -15.05
CA LYS A 96 -3.48 5.52 -16.33
C LYS A 96 -4.49 6.65 -16.39
N SER A 97 -5.23 6.93 -15.31
CA SER A 97 -6.20 8.03 -15.28
C SER A 97 -5.56 9.41 -15.47
N LEU A 98 -4.27 9.53 -15.13
CA LEU A 98 -3.47 10.73 -15.35
C LEU A 98 -2.71 10.74 -16.70
N GLY A 99 -2.98 9.76 -17.57
CA GLY A 99 -2.45 9.71 -18.93
C GLY A 99 -1.13 8.97 -19.12
N ALA A 100 -0.59 8.29 -18.10
CA ALA A 100 0.62 7.50 -18.26
C ALA A 100 0.39 6.24 -19.10
N THR A 101 1.37 5.85 -19.91
CA THR A 101 1.53 4.46 -20.33
C THR A 101 2.22 3.67 -19.23
N VAL A 102 1.83 2.40 -19.03
CA VAL A 102 2.32 1.63 -17.88
C VAL A 102 2.71 0.21 -18.29
N GLN A 103 3.76 -0.31 -17.65
CA GLN A 103 4.11 -1.72 -17.72
C GLN A 103 4.27 -2.32 -16.33
N THR A 104 3.72 -3.50 -16.13
CA THR A 104 3.92 -4.26 -14.89
C THR A 104 5.26 -4.98 -14.94
N ALA A 105 6.06 -4.81 -13.90
CA ALA A 105 7.34 -5.51 -13.78
C ALA A 105 7.66 -5.80 -12.31
N ALA A 106 8.41 -6.90 -12.07
CA ALA A 106 8.83 -7.28 -10.74
C ALA A 106 9.83 -6.27 -10.14
N LEU A 107 9.94 -6.26 -8.81
CA LEU A 107 10.84 -5.34 -8.08
C LEU A 107 12.28 -5.36 -8.59
N PRO A 108 12.93 -6.52 -8.83
CA PRO A 108 14.32 -6.54 -9.28
C PRO A 108 14.57 -5.87 -10.63
N GLN A 109 13.52 -5.71 -11.46
CA GLN A 109 13.62 -5.12 -12.79
C GLN A 109 13.60 -3.58 -12.77
N ILE A 110 13.23 -2.95 -11.65
CA ILE A 110 13.08 -1.48 -11.58
C ILE A 110 14.36 -0.78 -11.97
N TYR A 111 15.50 -1.18 -11.41
CA TYR A 111 16.80 -0.55 -11.69
C TYR A 111 17.12 -0.58 -13.18
N THR A 112 17.09 -1.76 -13.80
CA THR A 112 17.42 -1.94 -15.23
C THR A 112 16.47 -1.20 -16.16
N LEU A 113 15.16 -1.21 -15.87
CA LEU A 113 14.17 -0.48 -16.66
C LEU A 113 14.39 1.05 -16.62
N MET A 114 14.77 1.58 -15.46
CA MET A 114 15.11 3.00 -15.28
C MET A 114 16.45 3.35 -15.92
N GLU A 115 17.48 2.53 -15.72
CA GLU A 115 18.83 2.73 -16.27
C GLU A 115 18.81 2.77 -17.79
N ASN A 116 18.08 1.85 -18.42
CA ASN A 116 17.91 1.79 -19.89
C ASN A 116 16.89 2.81 -20.42
N ASN A 117 16.33 3.66 -19.56
CA ASN A 117 15.28 4.62 -19.92
C ASN A 117 14.04 3.97 -20.59
N THR A 118 13.82 2.68 -20.36
CA THR A 118 12.61 1.98 -20.80
C THR A 118 11.38 2.55 -20.09
N VAL A 119 11.53 2.96 -18.83
CA VAL A 119 10.53 3.70 -18.07
C VAL A 119 11.16 4.97 -17.48
N GLN A 120 10.35 6.02 -17.31
CA GLN A 120 10.79 7.29 -16.72
C GLN A 120 10.43 7.40 -15.24
N GLY A 121 9.85 6.36 -14.67
CA GLY A 121 9.50 6.35 -13.26
C GLY A 121 8.77 5.08 -12.83
N TYR A 122 8.53 5.01 -11.52
CA TYR A 122 7.87 3.88 -10.88
C TYR A 122 7.14 4.33 -9.61
N GLY A 123 6.14 3.54 -9.18
CA GLY A 123 5.54 3.68 -7.86
C GLY A 123 6.26 2.82 -6.83
N TRP A 124 6.51 3.36 -5.63
CA TRP A 124 7.06 2.62 -4.49
C TRP A 124 6.77 3.34 -3.16
N PRO A 125 6.65 2.61 -2.04
CA PRO A 125 6.52 3.25 -0.74
C PRO A 125 7.77 4.05 -0.35
N ALA A 126 7.61 4.97 0.59
CA ALA A 126 8.71 5.77 1.10
C ALA A 126 9.72 4.92 1.88
N LEU A 127 9.24 4.00 2.74
CA LEU A 127 10.10 3.05 3.43
C LEU A 127 10.30 1.79 2.58
N GLY A 128 11.39 1.04 2.85
CA GLY A 128 11.75 -0.13 2.05
C GLY A 128 12.26 0.20 0.64
N TRP A 129 12.65 1.44 0.41
CA TRP A 129 13.26 1.89 -0.84
C TRP A 129 14.67 1.30 -1.00
N VAL A 130 15.00 0.86 -2.21
CA VAL A 130 16.24 0.11 -2.47
C VAL A 130 17.37 1.07 -2.79
N PRO A 131 18.46 1.13 -2.00
CA PRO A 131 19.52 2.13 -2.13
C PRO A 131 20.12 2.30 -3.54
N PRO A 132 20.39 1.25 -4.33
CA PRO A 132 20.89 1.40 -5.70
C PRO A 132 20.02 2.26 -6.63
N TRP A 133 18.71 2.37 -6.33
CA TRP A 133 17.80 3.18 -7.15
C TRP A 133 18.13 4.68 -7.14
N ALA A 134 18.90 5.17 -6.16
CA ALA A 134 19.37 6.55 -6.13
C ALA A 134 20.16 6.96 -7.39
N LYS A 135 20.83 6.02 -8.05
CA LYS A 135 21.57 6.28 -9.29
C LYS A 135 20.66 6.62 -10.47
N VAL A 136 19.44 6.08 -10.47
CA VAL A 136 18.49 6.17 -11.61
C VAL A 136 17.25 7.01 -11.29
N THR A 137 17.09 7.47 -10.04
CA THR A 137 15.95 8.27 -9.56
C THR A 137 16.40 9.69 -9.24
N LYS A 138 15.71 10.70 -9.77
CA LYS A 138 16.03 12.10 -9.56
C LYS A 138 15.00 12.83 -8.70
N TYR A 139 13.74 12.37 -8.70
CA TYR A 139 12.64 13.07 -8.03
C TYR A 139 11.68 12.11 -7.35
N ARG A 140 11.15 12.56 -6.21
CA ARG A 140 9.98 12.01 -5.52
C ARG A 140 8.83 13.00 -5.62
N VAL A 141 7.64 12.53 -5.98
CA VAL A 141 6.43 13.35 -6.03
C VAL A 141 5.71 13.34 -4.67
N GLU A 142 5.40 14.52 -4.18
CA GLU A 142 4.60 14.77 -2.98
C GLU A 142 3.27 15.49 -3.33
N PRO A 143 2.18 15.16 -2.61
CA PRO A 143 2.08 14.16 -1.56
C PRO A 143 2.10 12.74 -2.12
N GLY A 144 2.40 11.76 -1.25
CA GLY A 144 2.13 10.36 -1.52
C GLY A 144 0.63 10.07 -1.64
N PHE A 145 0.26 8.90 -2.16
CA PHE A 145 -1.13 8.66 -2.55
C PHE A 145 -1.85 7.50 -1.82
N TYR A 146 -1.22 6.36 -1.58
CA TYR A 146 -1.80 5.21 -0.87
C TYR A 146 -0.91 4.81 0.29
N THR A 147 -1.45 4.12 1.29
CA THR A 147 -0.63 3.45 2.30
C THR A 147 -0.20 2.07 1.82
N SER A 148 0.87 1.54 2.40
CA SER A 148 1.39 0.21 2.08
C SER A 148 1.61 -0.57 3.37
N THR A 149 0.63 -1.39 3.72
CA THR A 149 0.61 -2.14 4.98
C THR A 149 0.95 -3.61 4.75
N LEU A 150 1.76 -4.17 5.65
CA LEU A 150 2.05 -5.58 5.72
C LEU A 150 1.15 -6.25 6.76
N PHE A 151 0.45 -7.29 6.34
CA PHE A 151 -0.46 -8.09 7.18
C PHE A 151 0.19 -9.39 7.58
N THR A 152 -0.02 -9.81 8.83
CA THR A 152 0.15 -11.21 9.25
C THR A 152 -1.16 -11.94 9.09
N MET A 153 -1.14 -13.01 8.32
CA MET A 153 -2.30 -13.86 8.04
C MET A 153 -1.98 -15.31 8.31
N ALA A 154 -2.97 -16.08 8.72
CA ALA A 154 -2.87 -17.51 8.97
C ALA A 154 -3.85 -18.29 8.09
N ASN A 155 -3.52 -19.56 7.80
CA ASN A 155 -4.50 -20.49 7.28
C ASN A 155 -5.65 -20.63 8.31
N GLN A 156 -6.90 -20.50 7.88
CA GLN A 156 -8.06 -20.49 8.78
C GLN A 156 -8.21 -21.81 9.57
N LYS A 157 -7.98 -22.95 8.91
CA LYS A 157 -8.07 -24.27 9.58
C LYS A 157 -6.97 -24.43 10.62
N LYS A 158 -5.73 -24.03 10.25
CA LYS A 158 -4.60 -24.06 11.18
C LYS A 158 -4.86 -23.16 12.39
N TRP A 159 -5.31 -21.91 12.14
CA TRP A 159 -5.66 -20.99 13.22
C TRP A 159 -6.70 -21.60 14.17
N ASN A 160 -7.76 -22.20 13.64
CA ASN A 160 -8.82 -22.81 14.44
C ASN A 160 -8.31 -23.99 15.29
N SER A 161 -7.31 -24.73 14.79
CA SER A 161 -6.72 -25.89 15.50
C SER A 161 -5.72 -25.52 16.60
N LEU A 162 -5.28 -24.26 16.67
CA LEU A 162 -4.36 -23.82 17.72
C LEU A 162 -5.05 -23.82 19.09
N PRO A 163 -4.34 -24.22 20.16
CA PRO A 163 -4.79 -24.03 21.54
C PRO A 163 -5.05 -22.56 21.85
N GLN A 164 -5.94 -22.28 22.80
CA GLN A 164 -6.33 -20.90 23.09
C GLN A 164 -5.18 -20.07 23.66
N ASP A 165 -4.37 -20.62 24.52
CA ASP A 165 -3.17 -20.00 25.10
C ASP A 165 -2.16 -19.59 24.01
N VAL A 166 -1.97 -20.42 22.97
CA VAL A 166 -1.14 -20.08 21.81
C VAL A 166 -1.74 -18.91 21.00
N LYS A 167 -3.05 -18.92 20.75
CA LYS A 167 -3.75 -17.80 20.11
C LYS A 167 -3.59 -16.51 20.88
N ASP A 168 -3.69 -16.56 22.19
CA ASP A 168 -3.59 -15.40 23.08
C ASP A 168 -2.17 -14.79 23.03
N VAL A 169 -1.13 -15.62 23.03
CA VAL A 169 0.26 -15.17 22.85
C VAL A 169 0.47 -14.51 21.49
N ILE A 170 -0.02 -15.15 20.41
CA ILE A 170 0.09 -14.60 19.06
C ILE A 170 -0.65 -13.26 18.97
N ASN A 171 -1.88 -13.20 19.46
CA ASN A 171 -2.67 -11.96 19.41
C ASN A 171 -2.02 -10.84 20.23
N LYS A 172 -1.50 -11.12 21.41
CA LYS A 172 -0.79 -10.14 22.24
C LYS A 172 0.44 -9.57 21.51
N ALA A 173 1.26 -10.43 20.93
CA ALA A 173 2.44 -10.02 20.15
C ALA A 173 2.04 -9.24 18.91
N ALA A 174 0.99 -9.67 18.20
CA ALA A 174 0.46 -9.03 17.02
C ALA A 174 -0.06 -7.62 17.32
N MET A 175 -0.82 -7.44 18.41
CA MET A 175 -1.31 -6.10 18.81
C MET A 175 -0.17 -5.16 19.21
N ALA A 176 0.85 -5.66 19.91
CA ALA A 176 2.02 -4.87 20.24
C ALA A 176 2.80 -4.43 18.99
N SER A 177 2.93 -5.31 17.99
CA SER A 177 3.54 -4.99 16.70
C SER A 177 2.69 -3.99 15.90
N GLU A 178 1.36 -4.17 15.87
CA GLU A 178 0.43 -3.26 15.18
C GLU A 178 0.53 -1.84 15.75
N ALA A 179 0.58 -1.69 17.07
CA ALA A 179 0.73 -0.39 17.73
C ALA A 179 2.03 0.34 17.36
N LYS A 180 3.13 -0.40 17.17
CA LYS A 180 4.42 0.16 16.72
C LYS A 180 4.42 0.53 15.24
N GLY A 181 3.76 -0.28 14.42
CA GLY A 181 3.66 -0.08 12.97
C GLY A 181 2.62 0.97 12.53
N GLU A 182 1.88 1.55 13.47
CA GLU A 182 0.85 2.56 13.18
C GLU A 182 1.44 3.81 12.51
N PRO A 183 0.99 4.18 11.30
CA PRO A 183 1.52 5.35 10.57
C PRO A 183 1.41 6.68 11.33
N ALA A 184 0.43 6.80 12.21
CA ALA A 184 0.28 7.98 13.09
C ALA A 184 1.29 8.01 14.24
N GLY A 185 1.97 6.89 14.51
CA GLY A 185 2.87 6.71 15.65
C GLY A 185 4.22 7.44 15.51
N PRO A 186 4.88 7.71 16.64
CA PRO A 186 6.16 8.43 16.65
C PRO A 186 7.30 7.64 16.00
N GLU A 187 7.35 6.32 16.19
CA GLU A 187 8.39 5.46 15.61
C GLU A 187 8.34 5.45 14.08
N PHE A 188 7.13 5.36 13.53
CA PHE A 188 6.92 5.44 12.08
C PHE A 188 7.37 6.80 11.54
N LYS A 189 6.93 7.91 12.15
CA LYS A 189 7.30 9.26 11.74
C LYS A 189 8.81 9.49 11.79
N ALA A 190 9.48 8.99 12.83
CA ALA A 190 10.95 9.08 12.94
C ALA A 190 11.65 8.30 11.81
N SER A 191 11.18 7.10 11.49
CA SER A 191 11.71 6.27 10.40
C SER A 191 11.53 6.95 9.04
N LEU A 192 10.35 7.51 8.79
CA LEU A 192 10.06 8.24 7.56
C LEU A 192 10.94 9.49 7.41
N LYS A 193 11.10 10.27 8.48
CA LYS A 193 11.99 11.44 8.50
C LYS A 193 13.45 11.05 8.19
N LYS A 194 13.95 9.98 8.80
CA LYS A 194 15.30 9.45 8.53
C LYS A 194 15.47 9.04 7.07
N GLN A 195 14.48 8.35 6.51
CA GLN A 195 14.48 7.93 5.10
C GLN A 195 14.50 9.13 4.15
N HIS A 196 13.66 10.14 4.41
CA HIS A 196 13.64 11.35 3.59
C HIS A 196 14.96 12.11 3.61
N ALA A 197 15.56 12.29 4.80
CA ALA A 197 16.88 12.93 4.93
C ALA A 197 17.99 12.15 4.21
N TRP A 198 17.90 10.83 4.20
CA TRP A 198 18.85 10.00 3.44
C TRP A 198 18.66 10.18 1.93
N LEU A 199 17.43 10.18 1.42
CA LEU A 199 17.12 10.41 0.00
C LEU A 199 17.65 11.78 -0.48
N GLU A 200 17.44 12.82 0.31
CA GLU A 200 17.96 14.16 0.03
C GLU A 200 19.49 14.16 -0.11
N LYS A 201 20.21 13.49 0.79
CA LYS A 201 21.67 13.30 0.71
C LYS A 201 22.09 12.52 -0.53
N GLN A 202 21.24 11.69 -1.09
CA GLN A 202 21.49 10.98 -2.37
C GLN A 202 21.16 11.85 -3.60
N GLY A 203 20.72 13.09 -3.43
CA GLY A 203 20.39 14.02 -4.51
C GLY A 203 19.00 13.78 -5.10
N VAL A 204 18.11 13.05 -4.42
CA VAL A 204 16.72 12.87 -4.84
C VAL A 204 15.91 14.11 -4.45
N GLY A 205 15.56 14.93 -5.43
CA GLY A 205 14.75 16.13 -5.24
C GLY A 205 13.27 15.80 -4.97
N VAL A 206 12.52 16.81 -4.52
CA VAL A 206 11.08 16.70 -4.26
C VAL A 206 10.32 17.54 -5.28
N ILE A 207 9.29 16.95 -5.89
CA ILE A 207 8.25 17.64 -6.66
C ILE A 207 7.03 17.69 -5.76
N GLU A 208 6.72 18.86 -5.23
CA GLU A 208 5.60 19.05 -4.32
C GLU A 208 4.43 19.73 -5.02
N PHE A 209 3.33 19.02 -5.20
CA PHE A 209 2.07 19.64 -5.65
C PHE A 209 1.40 20.38 -4.51
N LYS A 210 0.92 21.60 -4.79
CA LYS A 210 0.27 22.48 -3.79
C LYS A 210 -1.11 22.95 -4.25
N GLY A 211 -1.93 23.38 -3.32
CA GLY A 211 -3.27 23.91 -3.64
C GLY A 211 -4.09 22.97 -4.51
N ALA A 212 -4.68 23.49 -5.56
CA ALA A 212 -5.55 22.75 -6.46
C ALA A 212 -4.88 21.53 -7.13
N GLU A 213 -3.57 21.60 -7.41
CA GLU A 213 -2.83 20.48 -8.01
C GLU A 213 -2.68 19.34 -7.03
N ARG A 214 -2.40 19.63 -5.76
CA ARG A 214 -2.37 18.65 -4.68
C ARG A 214 -3.73 17.98 -4.49
N ASP A 215 -4.79 18.76 -4.46
CA ASP A 215 -6.14 18.25 -4.25
C ASP A 215 -6.58 17.37 -5.43
N PHE A 216 -6.27 17.78 -6.65
CA PHE A 216 -6.50 16.97 -7.85
C PHE A 216 -5.73 15.65 -7.81
N TRP A 217 -4.44 15.66 -7.45
CA TRP A 217 -3.60 14.47 -7.35
C TRP A 217 -4.16 13.47 -6.35
N VAL A 218 -4.44 13.92 -5.13
CA VAL A 218 -4.97 13.08 -4.04
C VAL A 218 -6.36 12.54 -4.39
N LYS A 219 -7.23 13.39 -4.91
CA LYS A 219 -8.57 12.98 -5.34
C LYS A 219 -8.53 11.96 -6.45
N SER A 220 -7.71 12.17 -7.48
CA SER A 220 -7.56 11.23 -8.60
C SER A 220 -7.10 9.84 -8.13
N ALA A 221 -6.19 9.78 -7.16
CA ALA A 221 -5.76 8.53 -6.57
C ALA A 221 -6.92 7.82 -5.84
N LYS A 222 -7.64 8.54 -4.99
CA LYS A 222 -8.80 7.99 -4.26
C LYS A 222 -9.90 7.52 -5.20
N ASP A 223 -10.29 8.34 -6.17
CA ASP A 223 -11.33 8.02 -7.14
C ASP A 223 -10.99 6.78 -7.96
N ALA A 224 -9.75 6.65 -8.43
CA ALA A 224 -9.30 5.47 -9.18
C ALA A 224 -9.41 4.19 -8.36
N ALA A 225 -8.97 4.21 -7.10
CA ALA A 225 -8.98 3.02 -6.27
C ALA A 225 -10.38 2.67 -5.74
N TRP A 226 -11.18 3.65 -5.33
CA TRP A 226 -12.57 3.40 -4.95
C TRP A 226 -13.41 2.95 -6.14
N GLY A 227 -13.16 3.49 -7.34
CA GLY A 227 -13.79 3.03 -8.58
C GLY A 227 -13.55 1.54 -8.85
N GLU A 228 -12.31 1.05 -8.64
CA GLU A 228 -12.00 -0.37 -8.73
C GLU A 228 -12.76 -1.21 -7.69
N VAL A 229 -12.77 -0.78 -6.43
CA VAL A 229 -13.46 -1.51 -5.34
C VAL A 229 -14.96 -1.59 -5.60
N LEU A 230 -15.60 -0.47 -5.94
CA LEU A 230 -17.04 -0.43 -6.19
C LEU A 230 -17.46 -1.25 -7.41
N ALA A 231 -16.65 -1.23 -8.49
CA ALA A 231 -16.91 -2.02 -9.68
C ALA A 231 -16.75 -3.53 -9.44
N ARG A 232 -15.74 -3.94 -8.66
CA ARG A 232 -15.44 -5.35 -8.41
C ARG A 232 -16.21 -5.96 -7.24
N SER A 233 -16.69 -5.13 -6.33
CA SER A 233 -17.45 -5.54 -5.14
C SER A 233 -18.65 -4.60 -4.88
N PRO A 234 -19.68 -4.63 -5.73
CA PRO A 234 -20.84 -3.75 -5.60
C PRO A 234 -21.65 -4.01 -4.33
N VAL A 235 -21.56 -5.22 -3.77
CA VAL A 235 -22.27 -5.61 -2.54
C VAL A 235 -21.57 -5.05 -1.29
N HIS A 236 -20.25 -5.19 -1.20
CA HIS A 236 -19.49 -4.82 0.00
C HIS A 236 -18.87 -3.44 -0.10
N GLY A 237 -18.53 -2.96 -1.31
CA GLY A 237 -17.84 -1.71 -1.55
C GLY A 237 -18.46 -0.49 -0.87
N PRO A 238 -19.78 -0.22 -1.02
CA PRO A 238 -20.42 0.94 -0.40
C PRO A 238 -20.34 0.94 1.13
N LYS A 239 -20.46 -0.23 1.77
CA LYS A 239 -20.33 -0.35 3.23
C LYS A 239 -18.88 -0.17 3.67
N LEU A 240 -17.94 -0.72 2.92
CA LEU A 240 -16.51 -0.55 3.19
C LEU A 240 -16.08 0.91 3.03
N MET A 241 -16.58 1.62 2.03
CA MET A 241 -16.32 3.05 1.90
C MET A 241 -16.70 3.81 3.17
N LYS A 242 -17.90 3.57 3.74
CA LYS A 242 -18.33 4.19 5.01
C LYS A 242 -17.48 3.80 6.22
N LEU A 243 -16.91 2.59 6.25
CA LEU A 243 -16.09 2.10 7.36
C LEU A 243 -14.64 2.57 7.27
N PHE A 244 -14.14 2.92 6.08
CA PHE A 244 -12.73 3.22 5.84
C PHE A 244 -12.46 4.70 5.55
N THR A 245 -13.47 5.51 5.21
CA THR A 245 -13.33 6.97 4.96
C THR A 245 -14.05 7.80 6.03
N LYS A 246 -13.49 9.00 6.32
CA LYS A 246 -14.06 10.00 7.22
C LYS A 246 -15.06 10.91 6.53
#